data_8b940c738129ce7193f1545c644b1296
#
_entry.id   8b940c738129ce7193f1545c644b1296
#
_cell.length_a   1.000
_cell.length_b   1.000
_cell.length_c   1.000
_cell.angle_alpha   90.00
_cell.angle_beta   90.00
_cell.angle_gamma   90.00
#
_symmetry.space_group_name_H-M   'P 1'
#
loop_
_entity.id
_entity.type
_entity.pdbx_description
1 polymer ?
#
loop_
_entity_poly.entity_id
_entity_poly.type
_entity_poly.pdbx_seq_one_letter_code
_entity_poly.pdbx_strand_id
1 'polypeptide(L)'
;MAAPTRSPLPFARVAPETTRLLIVDVQNDFVGDGGWFDRSGQDLSLMRRAIDDLVDFLPLARAAGVKPIFVQAIYDEKWLSAPMLERHRLVGFDTRHCQSGTWGAEFYKVAPEEGDDVIVKHRYSAFIGTDLDPLLRAQGVENIIFTGITTNVCVESTARDAYTHDYHVLVVSDLTATYAQAPHDATLDNIRRAFGRVVTSAEILDVWRSAGLLPQDAVGSGVA
;
A
#
# COMPACT_ATOMS: atom_id res chain seq x y z
N MET A 1 -24.83 -1.15 17.65
CA MET A 1 -23.83 -2.16 18.03
C MET A 1 -22.61 -1.42 18.56
N ALA A 2 -22.09 -1.79 19.76
CA ALA A 2 -20.85 -1.23 20.28
C ALA A 2 -19.70 -1.53 19.32
N ALA A 3 -18.77 -0.58 19.16
CA ALA A 3 -17.55 -0.84 18.39
C ALA A 3 -16.83 -2.05 19.01
N PRO A 4 -16.33 -2.99 18.18
CA PRO A 4 -15.60 -4.13 18.72
C PRO A 4 -14.38 -3.63 19.51
N THR A 5 -14.21 -4.13 20.74
CA THR A 5 -13.02 -3.85 21.56
C THR A 5 -11.80 -4.28 20.79
N ARG A 6 -10.89 -3.35 20.54
CA ARG A 6 -9.68 -3.56 19.75
C ARG A 6 -8.73 -4.48 20.53
N SER A 7 -8.65 -5.74 20.13
CA SER A 7 -7.65 -6.66 20.69
C SER A 7 -6.24 -6.22 20.30
N PRO A 8 -5.25 -6.33 21.19
CA PRO A 8 -3.85 -6.03 20.86
C PRO A 8 -3.40 -6.73 19.57
N LEU A 9 -2.46 -6.12 18.85
CA LEU A 9 -1.86 -6.71 17.65
C LEU A 9 -0.97 -7.88 18.06
N PRO A 10 -1.30 -9.15 17.70
CA PRO A 10 -0.45 -10.27 18.06
C PRO A 10 0.80 -10.29 17.18
N PHE A 11 1.96 -10.68 17.75
CA PHE A 11 3.22 -10.82 17.02
C PHE A 11 3.09 -11.69 15.75
N ALA A 12 2.36 -12.81 15.83
CA ALA A 12 2.13 -13.70 14.69
C ALA A 12 1.52 -13.01 13.45
N ARG A 13 0.98 -11.79 13.57
CA ARG A 13 0.42 -11.01 12.45
C ARG A 13 1.46 -10.09 11.80
N VAL A 14 2.63 -9.96 12.40
CA VAL A 14 3.74 -9.11 11.93
C VAL A 14 5.09 -9.82 12.03
N ALA A 15 5.09 -11.14 12.25
CA ALA A 15 6.30 -11.97 12.29
C ALA A 15 6.98 -11.96 10.91
N PRO A 16 8.29 -11.64 10.82
CA PRO A 16 8.97 -11.39 9.54
C PRO A 16 8.94 -12.58 8.59
N GLU A 17 8.98 -13.79 9.12
CA GLU A 17 9.08 -15.02 8.34
C GLU A 17 7.84 -15.25 7.47
N THR A 18 6.64 -14.87 7.98
CA THR A 18 5.36 -15.11 7.33
C THR A 18 4.65 -13.83 6.88
N THR A 19 5.34 -12.69 6.95
CA THR A 19 4.76 -11.38 6.63
C THR A 19 5.47 -10.69 5.48
N ARG A 20 4.72 -10.00 4.62
CA ARG A 20 5.26 -9.07 3.60
C ARG A 20 4.61 -7.70 3.75
N LEU A 21 5.42 -6.68 3.46
CA LEU A 21 4.97 -5.28 3.39
C LEU A 21 4.66 -4.93 1.94
N LEU A 22 3.39 -4.78 1.58
CA LEU A 22 2.98 -4.30 0.27
C LEU A 22 2.99 -2.77 0.23
N ILE A 23 3.77 -2.20 -0.69
CA ILE A 23 3.85 -0.76 -0.98
C ILE A 23 3.10 -0.53 -2.29
N VAL A 24 1.85 -0.08 -2.21
CA VAL A 24 0.93 -0.04 -3.34
C VAL A 24 0.99 1.31 -4.04
N ASP A 25 1.38 1.31 -5.32
CA ASP A 25 1.26 2.42 -6.27
C ASP A 25 1.85 3.77 -5.79
N VAL A 26 2.96 3.74 -5.05
CA VAL A 26 3.66 4.96 -4.64
C VAL A 26 4.50 5.46 -5.82
N GLN A 27 3.82 6.11 -6.80
CA GLN A 27 4.39 6.52 -8.09
C GLN A 27 4.19 8.02 -8.33
N ASN A 28 5.06 8.62 -9.18
CA ASN A 28 5.07 10.05 -9.44
C ASN A 28 3.73 10.59 -9.99
N ASP A 29 3.03 9.86 -10.85
CA ASP A 29 1.74 10.31 -11.38
C ASP A 29 0.66 10.43 -10.30
N PHE A 30 0.79 9.72 -9.18
CA PHE A 30 -0.19 9.77 -8.10
C PHE A 30 0.19 10.74 -6.97
N VAL A 31 1.48 11.01 -6.72
CA VAL A 31 1.92 11.81 -5.55
C VAL A 31 2.86 12.94 -5.90
N GLY A 32 3.58 12.86 -7.03
CA GLY A 32 4.60 13.82 -7.44
C GLY A 32 4.03 15.16 -7.92
N ASP A 33 4.81 16.23 -7.75
CA ASP A 33 4.49 17.53 -8.35
C ASP A 33 4.51 17.40 -9.88
N GLY A 34 3.47 17.88 -10.55
CA GLY A 34 3.27 17.71 -11.99
C GLY A 34 2.84 16.30 -12.41
N GLY A 35 2.59 15.39 -11.48
CA GLY A 35 1.99 14.08 -11.72
C GLY A 35 0.53 14.18 -12.18
N TRP A 36 -0.06 13.06 -12.55
CA TRP A 36 -1.41 13.02 -13.10
C TRP A 36 -2.48 13.54 -12.12
N PHE A 37 -2.42 13.16 -10.83
CA PHE A 37 -3.35 13.66 -9.82
C PHE A 37 -3.17 15.16 -9.56
N ASP A 38 -1.92 15.65 -9.51
CA ASP A 38 -1.62 17.06 -9.34
C ASP A 38 -2.20 17.89 -10.49
N ARG A 39 -1.94 17.49 -11.74
CA ARG A 39 -2.53 18.12 -12.94
C ARG A 39 -4.06 18.04 -13.01
N SER A 40 -4.64 17.04 -12.34
CA SER A 40 -6.11 16.88 -12.21
C SER A 40 -6.71 17.71 -11.08
N GLY A 41 -5.89 18.50 -10.37
CA GLY A 41 -6.35 19.40 -9.29
C GLY A 41 -6.72 18.67 -7.99
N GLN A 42 -6.23 17.44 -7.77
CA GLN A 42 -6.44 16.73 -6.51
C GLN A 42 -5.58 17.33 -5.39
N ASP A 43 -6.11 17.38 -4.18
CA ASP A 43 -5.30 17.69 -3.00
C ASP A 43 -4.45 16.47 -2.61
N LEU A 44 -3.14 16.59 -2.76
CA LEU A 44 -2.18 15.52 -2.49
C LEU A 44 -1.62 15.55 -1.05
N SER A 45 -2.05 16.50 -0.22
CA SER A 45 -1.46 16.74 1.10
C SER A 45 -1.52 15.52 2.02
N LEU A 46 -2.65 14.81 2.05
CA LEU A 46 -2.81 13.58 2.84
C LEU A 46 -1.93 12.45 2.33
N MET A 47 -1.87 12.27 1.01
CA MET A 47 -1.07 11.21 0.41
C MET A 47 0.42 11.46 0.60
N ARG A 48 0.90 12.70 0.42
CA ARG A 48 2.30 13.07 0.63
C ARG A 48 2.73 12.84 2.08
N ARG A 49 1.90 13.20 3.05
CA ARG A 49 2.17 12.93 4.47
C ARG A 49 2.30 11.43 4.74
N ALA A 50 1.35 10.62 4.29
CA ALA A 50 1.41 9.18 4.48
C ALA A 50 2.66 8.55 3.82
N ILE A 51 3.13 9.11 2.69
CA ILE A 51 4.35 8.63 2.05
C ILE A 51 5.61 9.13 2.78
N ASP A 52 5.61 10.32 3.35
CA ASP A 52 6.72 10.78 4.19
C ASP A 52 6.86 9.88 5.44
N ASP A 53 5.74 9.54 6.09
CA ASP A 53 5.73 8.57 7.19
C ASP A 53 6.18 7.16 6.74
N LEU A 54 5.86 6.74 5.51
CA LEU A 54 6.33 5.47 4.93
C LEU A 54 7.84 5.48 4.66
N VAL A 55 8.42 6.61 4.24
CA VAL A 55 9.88 6.78 4.06
C VAL A 55 10.60 6.48 5.37
N ASP A 56 10.07 6.93 6.50
CA ASP A 56 10.64 6.66 7.82
C ASP A 56 10.37 5.22 8.31
N PHE A 57 9.23 4.65 7.95
CA PHE A 57 8.83 3.30 8.39
C PHE A 57 9.56 2.18 7.62
N LEU A 58 9.80 2.34 6.32
CA LEU A 58 10.35 1.28 5.46
C LEU A 58 11.71 0.74 5.94
N PRO A 59 12.70 1.59 6.31
CA PRO A 59 13.96 1.11 6.87
C PRO A 59 13.79 0.29 8.15
N LEU A 60 12.83 0.66 9.02
CA LEU A 60 12.55 -0.05 10.26
C LEU A 60 11.89 -1.42 9.98
N ALA A 61 10.99 -1.49 8.98
CA ALA A 61 10.42 -2.76 8.55
C ALA A 61 11.49 -3.72 8.00
N ARG A 62 12.42 -3.21 7.19
CA ARG A 62 13.59 -3.98 6.71
C ARG A 62 14.48 -4.43 7.86
N ALA A 63 14.79 -3.55 8.81
CA ALA A 63 15.60 -3.89 10.00
C ALA A 63 14.93 -4.95 10.87
N ALA A 64 13.60 -4.96 10.95
CA ALA A 64 12.81 -5.99 11.62
C ALA A 64 12.78 -7.33 10.83
N GLY A 65 13.29 -7.37 9.60
CA GLY A 65 13.31 -8.55 8.73
C GLY A 65 12.07 -8.73 7.84
N VAL A 66 11.14 -7.76 7.84
CA VAL A 66 9.97 -7.79 6.96
C VAL A 66 10.33 -7.28 5.57
N LYS A 67 10.21 -8.16 4.57
CA LYS A 67 10.56 -7.83 3.18
C LYS A 67 9.43 -7.05 2.51
N PRO A 68 9.74 -5.93 1.81
CA PRO A 68 8.77 -5.21 1.01
C PRO A 68 8.51 -5.93 -0.32
N ILE A 69 7.30 -5.73 -0.85
CA ILE A 69 6.93 -5.99 -2.24
C ILE A 69 6.37 -4.68 -2.78
N PHE A 70 7.00 -4.17 -3.83
CA PHE A 70 6.57 -2.95 -4.49
C PHE A 70 5.53 -3.27 -5.54
N VAL A 71 4.39 -2.62 -5.48
CA VAL A 71 3.33 -2.75 -6.51
C VAL A 71 3.38 -1.51 -7.39
N GLN A 72 3.52 -1.73 -8.69
CA GLN A 72 3.59 -0.69 -9.71
C GLN A 72 2.42 -0.79 -10.68
N ALA A 73 1.60 0.25 -10.74
CA ALA A 73 0.56 0.35 -11.75
C ALA A 73 1.15 0.79 -13.10
N ILE A 74 0.84 0.05 -14.17
CA ILE A 74 1.18 0.39 -15.55
C ILE A 74 -0.08 0.35 -16.40
N TYR A 75 -0.44 1.49 -16.99
CA TYR A 75 -1.68 1.68 -17.74
C TYR A 75 -1.41 2.07 -19.20
N ASP A 76 -0.54 1.32 -19.90
CA ASP A 76 -0.38 1.47 -21.35
C ASP A 76 -1.70 1.22 -22.06
N GLU A 77 -1.90 1.85 -23.22
CA GLU A 77 -3.15 1.79 -24.00
C GLU A 77 -3.63 0.34 -24.25
N LYS A 78 -2.69 -0.58 -24.52
CA LYS A 78 -3.00 -2.01 -24.73
C LYS A 78 -3.67 -2.71 -23.53
N TRP A 79 -3.56 -2.13 -22.33
CA TRP A 79 -4.15 -2.67 -21.09
C TRP A 79 -5.48 -2.02 -20.71
N LEU A 80 -5.84 -0.91 -21.37
CA LEU A 80 -7.07 -0.17 -21.05
C LEU A 80 -8.28 -0.89 -21.64
N SER A 81 -9.13 -1.43 -20.78
CA SER A 81 -10.39 -2.06 -21.17
C SER A 81 -11.48 -1.02 -21.42
N ALA A 82 -12.53 -1.40 -22.18
CA ALA A 82 -13.67 -0.52 -22.45
C ALA A 82 -14.31 0.05 -21.17
N PRO A 83 -14.56 -0.73 -20.09
CA PRO A 83 -15.03 -0.18 -18.83
C PRO A 83 -14.09 0.84 -18.17
N MET A 84 -12.77 0.64 -18.25
CA MET A 84 -11.80 1.61 -17.73
C MET A 84 -11.86 2.92 -18.51
N LEU A 85 -11.88 2.84 -19.84
CA LEU A 85 -12.00 4.02 -20.71
C LEU A 85 -13.31 4.77 -20.48
N GLU A 86 -14.41 4.06 -20.34
CA GLU A 86 -15.71 4.66 -19.99
C GLU A 86 -15.64 5.36 -18.63
N ARG A 87 -15.09 4.70 -17.62
CA ARG A 87 -14.93 5.29 -16.28
C ARG A 87 -14.11 6.57 -16.31
N HIS A 88 -12.99 6.60 -17.04
CA HIS A 88 -12.16 7.80 -17.19
C HIS A 88 -12.95 8.95 -17.84
N ARG A 89 -13.71 8.67 -18.90
CA ARG A 89 -14.58 9.69 -19.53
C ARG A 89 -15.62 10.25 -18.57
N LEU A 90 -16.27 9.38 -17.79
CA LEU A 90 -17.31 9.79 -16.84
C LEU A 90 -16.78 10.72 -15.74
N VAL A 91 -15.52 10.57 -15.33
CA VAL A 91 -14.91 11.43 -14.30
C VAL A 91 -14.06 12.55 -14.87
N GLY A 92 -13.97 12.65 -16.21
CA GLY A 92 -13.16 13.68 -16.87
C GLY A 92 -11.65 13.51 -16.73
N PHE A 93 -11.19 12.29 -16.44
CA PHE A 93 -9.77 12.02 -16.28
C PHE A 93 -9.09 11.71 -17.62
N ASP A 94 -7.86 12.22 -17.80
CA ASP A 94 -6.97 11.78 -18.87
C ASP A 94 -6.58 10.31 -18.63
N THR A 95 -6.61 9.51 -19.69
CA THR A 95 -6.23 8.08 -19.63
C THR A 95 -4.72 7.88 -19.60
N ARG A 96 -3.93 8.92 -19.88
CA ARG A 96 -2.48 8.85 -19.99
C ARG A 96 -1.80 9.10 -18.65
N HIS A 97 -1.75 8.07 -17.82
CA HIS A 97 -1.03 8.07 -16.55
C HIS A 97 -0.33 6.73 -16.35
N CYS A 98 0.72 6.69 -15.59
CA CYS A 98 1.52 5.51 -15.29
C CYS A 98 1.85 4.67 -16.54
N GLN A 99 2.26 5.33 -17.64
CA GLN A 99 2.66 4.64 -18.86
C GLN A 99 4.10 4.15 -18.75
N SER A 100 4.38 2.97 -19.29
CA SER A 100 5.72 2.36 -19.29
C SER A 100 6.80 3.33 -19.75
N GLY A 101 7.90 3.39 -19.01
CA GLY A 101 9.07 4.21 -19.35
C GLY A 101 8.88 5.71 -19.20
N THR A 102 7.78 6.16 -18.59
CA THR A 102 7.58 7.58 -18.26
C THR A 102 7.94 7.85 -16.81
N TRP A 103 8.37 9.09 -16.51
CA TRP A 103 8.57 9.56 -15.15
C TRP A 103 7.35 9.34 -14.25
N GLY A 104 6.13 9.48 -14.78
CA GLY A 104 4.89 9.28 -14.04
C GLY A 104 4.73 7.87 -13.49
N ALA A 105 5.27 6.86 -14.18
CA ALA A 105 5.24 5.47 -13.75
C ALA A 105 6.36 5.11 -12.75
N GLU A 106 7.39 5.94 -12.60
CA GLU A 106 8.47 5.68 -11.64
C GLU A 106 7.99 5.82 -10.19
N PHE A 107 8.70 5.15 -9.28
CA PHE A 107 8.40 5.24 -7.86
C PHE A 107 8.71 6.63 -7.29
N TYR A 108 7.93 7.06 -6.30
CA TYR A 108 8.05 8.36 -5.64
C TYR A 108 8.63 8.19 -4.23
N LYS A 109 9.77 8.81 -3.94
CA LYS A 109 10.51 8.81 -2.64
C LYS A 109 10.93 7.44 -2.12
N VAL A 110 10.12 6.39 -2.28
CA VAL A 110 10.47 5.00 -1.93
C VAL A 110 10.58 4.20 -3.21
N ALA A 111 11.63 3.39 -3.33
CA ALA A 111 11.88 2.57 -4.53
C ALA A 111 12.43 1.19 -4.10
N PRO A 112 12.25 0.16 -4.94
CA PRO A 112 12.82 -1.15 -4.65
C PRO A 112 14.35 -1.09 -4.63
N GLU A 113 14.95 -1.83 -3.69
CA GLU A 113 16.37 -2.11 -3.62
C GLU A 113 16.69 -3.44 -4.32
N GLU A 114 17.98 -3.73 -4.49
CA GLU A 114 18.41 -5.01 -5.06
C GLU A 114 17.88 -6.19 -4.22
N GLY A 115 17.14 -7.10 -4.87
CA GLY A 115 16.52 -8.27 -4.24
C GLY A 115 15.10 -8.04 -3.74
N ASP A 116 14.53 -6.85 -3.89
CA ASP A 116 13.10 -6.65 -3.63
C ASP A 116 12.23 -7.14 -4.79
N ASP A 117 11.06 -7.67 -4.44
CA ASP A 117 10.08 -8.06 -5.44
C ASP A 117 9.28 -6.85 -5.95
N VAL A 118 9.05 -6.79 -7.27
CA VAL A 118 8.20 -5.79 -7.92
C VAL A 118 7.07 -6.48 -8.68
N ILE A 119 5.84 -6.12 -8.35
CA ILE A 119 4.63 -6.62 -9.02
C ILE A 119 4.06 -5.51 -9.91
N VAL A 120 4.11 -5.72 -11.21
CA VAL A 120 3.48 -4.82 -12.18
C VAL A 120 2.03 -5.24 -12.39
N LYS A 121 1.10 -4.29 -12.21
CA LYS A 121 -0.33 -4.53 -12.38
C LYS A 121 -0.98 -3.59 -13.39
N HIS A 122 -2.10 -4.03 -13.97
CA HIS A 122 -2.90 -3.29 -14.95
C HIS A 122 -4.37 -3.15 -14.51
N ARG A 123 -4.66 -3.44 -13.24
CA ARG A 123 -5.97 -3.34 -12.60
C ARG A 123 -5.79 -2.76 -11.20
N TYR A 124 -6.89 -2.39 -10.53
CA TYR A 124 -6.80 -1.81 -9.19
C TYR A 124 -6.19 -2.78 -8.18
N SER A 125 -6.66 -4.03 -8.19
CA SER A 125 -6.06 -5.06 -7.34
C SER A 125 -4.76 -5.61 -7.92
N ALA A 126 -3.77 -5.78 -7.05
CA ALA A 126 -2.48 -6.38 -7.38
C ALA A 126 -2.55 -7.91 -7.56
N PHE A 127 -3.67 -8.55 -7.23
CA PHE A 127 -3.86 -9.98 -7.50
C PHE A 127 -4.37 -10.27 -8.92
N ILE A 128 -4.95 -9.28 -9.59
CA ILE A 128 -5.61 -9.53 -10.88
C ILE A 128 -4.61 -9.51 -12.04
N GLY A 129 -4.37 -10.70 -12.60
CA GLY A 129 -3.50 -10.88 -13.76
C GLY A 129 -2.02 -10.63 -13.48
N THR A 130 -1.57 -10.92 -12.27
CA THR A 130 -0.17 -10.79 -11.82
C THR A 130 0.32 -12.08 -11.17
N ASP A 131 1.59 -12.13 -10.86
CA ASP A 131 2.23 -13.24 -10.14
C ASP A 131 2.25 -13.04 -8.61
N LEU A 132 1.45 -12.11 -8.04
CA LEU A 132 1.49 -11.81 -6.62
C LEU A 132 1.11 -13.03 -5.75
N ASP A 133 -0.02 -13.69 -6.02
CA ASP A 133 -0.46 -14.84 -5.21
C ASP A 133 0.52 -16.02 -5.28
N PRO A 134 0.97 -16.49 -6.46
CA PRO A 134 1.98 -17.55 -6.51
C PRO A 134 3.30 -17.17 -5.84
N LEU A 135 3.75 -15.90 -5.91
CA LEU A 135 4.94 -15.42 -5.22
C LEU A 135 4.75 -15.50 -3.69
N LEU A 136 3.65 -14.98 -3.16
CA LEU A 136 3.36 -14.99 -1.73
C LEU A 136 3.29 -16.43 -1.18
N ARG A 137 2.61 -17.33 -1.90
CA ARG A 137 2.52 -18.75 -1.50
C ARG A 137 3.87 -19.46 -1.53
N ALA A 138 4.68 -19.22 -2.57
CA ALA A 138 6.03 -19.79 -2.67
C ALA A 138 6.96 -19.35 -1.52
N GLN A 139 6.71 -18.14 -0.98
CA GLN A 139 7.45 -17.58 0.14
C GLN A 139 6.84 -17.90 1.51
N GLY A 140 5.78 -18.71 1.59
CA GLY A 140 5.13 -19.09 2.86
C GLY A 140 4.46 -17.91 3.57
N VAL A 141 4.00 -16.89 2.83
CA VAL A 141 3.37 -15.70 3.40
C VAL A 141 1.97 -16.02 3.89
N GLU A 142 1.65 -15.60 5.10
CA GLU A 142 0.33 -15.69 5.72
C GLU A 142 -0.28 -14.30 5.98
N ASN A 143 0.56 -13.29 6.16
CA ASN A 143 0.15 -11.96 6.59
C ASN A 143 0.65 -10.90 5.61
N ILE A 144 -0.20 -9.94 5.28
CA ILE A 144 0.15 -8.82 4.40
C ILE A 144 -0.13 -7.51 5.11
N ILE A 145 0.92 -6.69 5.25
CA ILE A 145 0.84 -5.31 5.72
C ILE A 145 0.67 -4.41 4.50
N PHE A 146 -0.43 -3.69 4.42
CA PHE A 146 -0.77 -2.81 3.30
C PHE A 146 -0.41 -1.36 3.62
N THR A 147 0.36 -0.75 2.73
CA THR A 147 0.72 0.67 2.70
C THR A 147 0.55 1.25 1.30
N GLY A 148 0.70 2.56 1.13
CA GLY A 148 0.64 3.22 -0.18
C GLY A 148 -0.71 3.81 -0.51
N ILE A 149 -1.02 3.93 -1.79
CA ILE A 149 -2.12 4.74 -2.33
C ILE A 149 -2.86 4.06 -3.49
N THR A 150 -4.09 4.43 -3.79
CA THR A 150 -5.00 5.19 -2.93
C THR A 150 -5.77 4.24 -2.04
N THR A 151 -6.02 4.63 -0.79
CA THR A 151 -6.66 3.77 0.22
C THR A 151 -7.95 3.13 -0.30
N ASN A 152 -8.84 3.94 -0.88
CA ASN A 152 -10.20 3.54 -1.30
C ASN A 152 -10.28 2.90 -2.70
N VAL A 153 -9.16 2.72 -3.40
CA VAL A 153 -9.16 2.09 -4.72
C VAL A 153 -8.15 0.93 -4.75
N CYS A 154 -6.86 1.20 -5.01
CA CYS A 154 -5.88 0.13 -5.22
C CYS A 154 -5.56 -0.63 -3.93
N VAL A 155 -5.42 0.07 -2.80
CA VAL A 155 -5.16 -0.57 -1.50
C VAL A 155 -6.37 -1.41 -1.09
N GLU A 156 -7.60 -0.84 -1.09
CA GLU A 156 -8.81 -1.56 -0.70
C GLU A 156 -9.09 -2.76 -1.63
N SER A 157 -8.99 -2.58 -2.96
CA SER A 157 -9.21 -3.68 -3.91
C SER A 157 -8.24 -4.83 -3.67
N THR A 158 -6.96 -4.52 -3.46
CA THR A 158 -5.93 -5.53 -3.20
C THR A 158 -6.15 -6.21 -1.84
N ALA A 159 -6.52 -5.45 -0.81
CA ALA A 159 -6.77 -5.99 0.53
C ALA A 159 -8.00 -6.93 0.57
N ARG A 160 -9.05 -6.60 -0.18
CA ARG A 160 -10.24 -7.46 -0.31
C ARG A 160 -9.91 -8.78 -1.01
N ASP A 161 -9.14 -8.72 -2.11
CA ASP A 161 -8.69 -9.92 -2.80
C ASP A 161 -7.74 -10.74 -1.92
N ALA A 162 -6.80 -10.12 -1.20
CA ALA A 162 -5.93 -10.81 -0.25
C ALA A 162 -6.75 -11.61 0.79
N TYR A 163 -7.79 -11.02 1.36
CA TYR A 163 -8.67 -11.70 2.29
C TYR A 163 -9.38 -12.91 1.64
N THR A 164 -9.86 -12.77 0.41
CA THR A 164 -10.53 -13.86 -0.33
C THR A 164 -9.55 -14.95 -0.79
N HIS A 165 -8.25 -14.65 -0.82
CA HIS A 165 -7.16 -15.61 -1.01
C HIS A 165 -6.61 -16.21 0.29
N ASP A 166 -7.32 -16.01 1.42
CA ASP A 166 -7.01 -16.53 2.76
C ASP A 166 -5.75 -15.92 3.42
N TYR A 167 -5.33 -14.71 3.02
CA TYR A 167 -4.29 -13.97 3.73
C TYR A 167 -4.86 -13.15 4.89
N HIS A 168 -4.09 -13.02 5.96
CA HIS A 168 -4.38 -12.06 7.01
C HIS A 168 -4.04 -10.64 6.54
N VAL A 169 -5.04 -9.77 6.54
CA VAL A 169 -4.93 -8.39 6.06
C VAL A 169 -4.69 -7.42 7.21
N LEU A 170 -3.64 -6.60 7.12
CA LEU A 170 -3.35 -5.48 8.01
C LEU A 170 -3.19 -4.21 7.18
N VAL A 171 -4.12 -3.26 7.27
CA VAL A 171 -4.00 -1.96 6.61
C VAL A 171 -3.45 -0.96 7.63
N VAL A 172 -2.35 -0.28 7.27
CA VAL A 172 -1.70 0.71 8.13
C VAL A 172 -2.29 2.07 7.85
N SER A 173 -3.08 2.59 8.80
CA SER A 173 -3.94 3.76 8.59
C SER A 173 -3.17 5.06 8.35
N ASP A 174 -1.99 5.21 8.91
CA ASP A 174 -1.11 6.38 8.78
C ASP A 174 -0.10 6.24 7.63
N LEU A 175 0.03 5.04 7.04
CA LEU A 175 0.88 4.78 5.87
C LEU A 175 0.06 4.51 4.60
N THR A 176 -1.25 4.75 4.64
CA THR A 176 -2.15 4.74 3.49
C THR A 176 -2.93 6.04 3.43
N ALA A 177 -3.20 6.55 2.24
CA ALA A 177 -4.01 7.74 2.06
C ALA A 177 -4.71 7.79 0.71
N THR A 178 -5.62 8.73 0.58
CA THR A 178 -6.25 9.14 -0.68
C THR A 178 -6.45 10.66 -0.68
N TYR A 179 -6.97 11.21 -1.76
CA TYR A 179 -7.15 12.65 -1.96
C TYR A 179 -8.20 13.33 -1.03
N ALA A 180 -8.90 12.57 -0.18
CA ALA A 180 -9.84 13.11 0.80
C ALA A 180 -9.97 12.20 2.03
N GLN A 181 -10.27 12.78 3.19
CA GLN A 181 -10.38 12.03 4.45
C GLN A 181 -11.58 11.09 4.46
N ALA A 182 -12.74 11.52 3.97
CA ALA A 182 -13.97 10.73 4.06
C ALA A 182 -13.89 9.36 3.35
N PRO A 183 -13.42 9.24 2.09
CA PRO A 183 -13.26 7.93 1.46
C PRO A 183 -12.15 7.07 2.11
N HIS A 184 -11.10 7.70 2.69
CA HIS A 184 -10.11 6.99 3.50
C HIS A 184 -10.75 6.33 4.71
N ASP A 185 -11.47 7.09 5.53
CA ASP A 185 -12.12 6.60 6.75
C ASP A 185 -13.16 5.51 6.45
N ALA A 186 -13.95 5.69 5.38
CA ALA A 186 -14.95 4.70 4.94
C ALA A 186 -14.28 3.37 4.57
N THR A 187 -13.16 3.40 3.85
CA THR A 187 -12.39 2.20 3.53
C THR A 187 -11.84 1.53 4.78
N LEU A 188 -11.22 2.29 5.68
CA LEU A 188 -10.68 1.71 6.93
C LEU A 188 -11.79 1.08 7.78
N ASP A 189 -13.00 1.66 7.79
CA ASP A 189 -14.15 1.04 8.47
C ASP A 189 -14.59 -0.26 7.79
N ASN A 190 -14.66 -0.31 6.46
CA ASN A 190 -14.96 -1.53 5.71
C ASN A 190 -13.94 -2.64 5.99
N ILE A 191 -12.64 -2.32 5.94
CA ILE A 191 -11.58 -3.29 6.23
C ILE A 191 -11.72 -3.83 7.65
N ARG A 192 -11.91 -2.95 8.63
CA ARG A 192 -12.04 -3.32 10.06
C ARG A 192 -13.24 -4.22 10.32
N ARG A 193 -14.34 -4.03 9.60
CA ARG A 193 -15.58 -4.80 9.78
C ARG A 193 -15.57 -6.16 9.10
N ALA A 194 -14.90 -6.29 7.96
CA ALA A 194 -15.13 -7.43 7.08
C ALA A 194 -13.87 -8.15 6.57
N PHE A 195 -12.72 -7.48 6.49
CA PHE A 195 -11.59 -8.02 5.75
C PHE A 195 -10.31 -8.19 6.56
N GLY A 196 -10.13 -7.47 7.66
CA GLY A 196 -8.88 -7.58 8.40
C GLY A 196 -8.74 -6.58 9.54
N ARG A 197 -7.50 -6.24 9.85
CA ARG A 197 -7.15 -5.27 10.88
C ARG A 197 -6.77 -3.94 10.26
N VAL A 198 -7.13 -2.88 10.95
CA VAL A 198 -6.59 -1.54 10.72
C VAL A 198 -5.71 -1.20 11.92
N VAL A 199 -4.46 -0.94 11.68
CA VAL A 199 -3.42 -0.66 12.67
C VAL A 199 -2.71 0.65 12.33
N THR A 200 -1.93 1.18 13.25
CA THR A 200 -0.98 2.27 12.99
C THR A 200 0.43 1.71 12.81
N SER A 201 1.31 2.49 12.19
CA SER A 201 2.75 2.18 12.10
C SER A 201 3.35 2.00 13.50
N ALA A 202 2.99 2.86 14.45
CA ALA A 202 3.44 2.80 15.84
C ALA A 202 3.08 1.47 16.50
N GLU A 203 1.85 0.95 16.32
CA GLU A 203 1.44 -0.33 16.88
C GLU A 203 2.29 -1.50 16.34
N ILE A 204 2.67 -1.47 15.07
CA ILE A 204 3.56 -2.48 14.48
C ILE A 204 4.96 -2.36 15.07
N LEU A 205 5.52 -1.16 15.12
CA LEU A 205 6.85 -0.90 15.68
C LEU A 205 6.95 -1.33 17.14
N ASP A 206 5.91 -1.07 17.95
CA ASP A 206 5.86 -1.50 19.35
C ASP A 206 5.87 -3.02 19.50
N VAL A 207 5.20 -3.75 18.62
CA VAL A 207 5.25 -5.22 18.58
C VAL A 207 6.65 -5.70 18.22
N TRP A 208 7.29 -5.12 17.20
CA TRP A 208 8.65 -5.48 16.79
C TRP A 208 9.70 -5.15 17.86
N ARG A 209 9.59 -4.00 18.54
CA ARG A 209 10.46 -3.66 19.68
C ARG A 209 10.26 -4.63 20.85
N SER A 210 9.01 -4.95 21.18
CA SER A 210 8.68 -5.90 22.26
C SER A 210 9.18 -7.31 21.97
N ALA A 211 9.29 -7.68 20.69
CA ALA A 211 9.86 -8.96 20.24
C ALA A 211 11.41 -8.94 20.12
N GLY A 212 12.05 -7.79 20.37
CA GLY A 212 13.51 -7.63 20.26
C GLY A 212 14.03 -7.54 18.81
N LEU A 213 13.15 -7.30 17.83
CA LEU A 213 13.53 -7.14 16.42
C LEU A 213 14.06 -5.75 16.11
N LEU A 214 13.71 -4.76 16.93
CA LEU A 214 14.18 -3.38 16.84
C LEU A 214 14.69 -2.89 18.19
N PRO A 215 15.67 -1.95 18.22
CA PRO A 215 16.02 -1.22 19.42
C PRO A 215 14.84 -0.46 20.01
N GLN A 216 14.80 -0.24 21.33
CA GLN A 216 13.69 0.44 22.01
C GLN A 216 13.55 1.91 21.60
N ASP A 217 14.65 2.55 21.20
CA ASP A 217 14.81 3.94 20.83
C ASP A 217 14.96 4.17 19.31
N ALA A 218 14.74 3.13 18.50
CA ALA A 218 14.75 3.27 17.05
C ALA A 218 13.63 4.22 16.60
N VAL A 219 14.01 5.46 16.28
CA VAL A 219 13.16 6.45 15.59
C VAL A 219 13.54 6.39 14.13
N GLY A 220 12.57 6.50 13.21
CA GLY A 220 12.86 6.64 11.80
C GLY A 220 13.88 7.76 11.59
N SER A 221 14.98 7.46 10.92
CA SER A 221 16.02 8.44 10.62
C SER A 221 15.47 9.43 9.61
N GLY A 222 14.87 10.51 10.11
CA GLY A 222 14.69 11.70 9.28
C GLY A 222 16.06 12.11 8.77
N VAL A 223 16.28 12.02 7.48
CA VAL A 223 17.48 12.57 6.83
C VAL A 223 17.40 14.07 6.99
N ALA A 224 18.38 14.63 7.70
CA ALA A 224 18.61 16.07 7.83
C ALA A 224 18.96 16.68 6.46
#